data_513d03f2d429ade33f3d20520bf6b715
#
_entry.id   513d03f2d429ade33f3d20520bf6b715
#
_cell.length_a   1.000
_cell.length_b   1.000
_cell.length_c   1.000
_cell.angle_alpha   90.00
_cell.angle_beta   90.00
_cell.angle_gamma   90.00
#
_symmetry.space_group_name_H-M   'P 1'
#
loop_
_entity.id
_entity.type
_entity.pdbx_description
1 polymer ?
#
loop_
_entity_poly.entity_id
_entity_poly.type
_entity_poly.pdbx_seq_one_letter_code
_entity_poly.pdbx_strand_id
1 'polypeptide(L)'
;MTKTHFEQLSDLNVDFFESAKKSLLDPLGLYLANDVKWIKLNENWNSLEFPVVMGGKGPPILLLHGFDSSFLEFRRIYQSLKRNFQVIIPDLLGFGFSPRCATN
;
A
#
# COMPACT_ATOMS: atom_id res chain seq x y z
N MET A 1 -22.26 15.93 3.26
CA MET A 1 -21.00 16.45 3.83
C MET A 1 -19.91 16.45 2.76
N THR A 2 -19.26 17.57 2.56
CA THR A 2 -18.24 17.70 1.52
C THR A 2 -16.92 17.10 2.00
N LYS A 3 -16.28 16.31 1.16
CA LYS A 3 -14.96 15.75 1.49
C LYS A 3 -13.88 16.82 1.45
N THR A 4 -12.86 16.67 2.31
CA THR A 4 -11.69 17.54 2.25
C THR A 4 -10.89 17.23 0.99
N HIS A 5 -9.99 18.13 0.63
CA HIS A 5 -9.07 17.89 -0.50
C HIS A 5 -8.24 16.62 -0.31
N PHE A 6 -7.76 16.39 0.91
CA PHE A 6 -6.97 15.20 1.21
C PHE A 6 -7.79 13.91 1.11
N GLU A 7 -9.04 13.94 1.56
CA GLU A 7 -9.94 12.79 1.44
C GLU A 7 -10.20 12.46 -0.04
N GLN A 8 -10.38 13.48 -0.88
CA GLN A 8 -10.57 13.28 -2.30
C GLN A 8 -9.35 12.67 -2.98
N LEU A 9 -8.14 13.13 -2.60
CA LEU A 9 -6.91 12.56 -3.13
C LEU A 9 -6.73 11.11 -2.71
N SER A 10 -7.08 10.79 -1.47
CA SER A 10 -7.01 9.42 -0.97
C SER A 10 -7.97 8.51 -1.73
N ASP A 11 -9.20 8.95 -1.98
CA ASP A 11 -10.18 8.20 -2.76
C ASP A 11 -9.69 7.95 -4.18
N LEU A 12 -9.09 8.95 -4.82
CA LEU A 12 -8.53 8.82 -6.17
C LEU A 12 -7.39 7.80 -6.20
N ASN A 13 -6.55 7.79 -5.17
CA ASN A 13 -5.47 6.80 -5.08
C ASN A 13 -6.00 5.38 -4.92
N VAL A 14 -7.06 5.20 -4.12
CA VAL A 14 -7.70 3.88 -3.98
C VAL A 14 -8.28 3.43 -5.31
N ASP A 15 -8.98 4.30 -6.03
CA ASP A 15 -9.56 3.99 -7.33
C ASP A 15 -8.48 3.66 -8.35
N PHE A 16 -7.39 4.43 -8.36
CA PHE A 16 -6.27 4.18 -9.24
C PHE A 16 -5.63 2.82 -8.95
N PHE A 17 -5.46 2.50 -7.68
CA PHE A 17 -4.90 1.21 -7.27
C PHE A 17 -5.80 0.05 -7.74
N GLU A 18 -7.10 0.14 -7.54
CA GLU A 18 -8.03 -0.92 -7.95
C GLU A 18 -8.02 -1.12 -9.47
N SER A 19 -7.92 -0.02 -10.23
CA SER A 19 -7.78 -0.10 -11.69
C SER A 19 -6.46 -0.74 -12.09
N ALA A 20 -5.37 -0.34 -11.46
CA ALA A 20 -4.04 -0.89 -11.74
C ALA A 20 -3.97 -2.37 -11.40
N LYS A 21 -4.59 -2.78 -10.28
CA LYS A 21 -4.63 -4.17 -9.86
C LYS A 21 -5.30 -5.06 -10.91
N LYS A 22 -6.37 -4.58 -11.52
CA LYS A 22 -7.05 -5.32 -12.58
C LYS A 22 -6.20 -5.50 -13.83
N SER A 23 -5.22 -4.62 -14.04
CA SER A 23 -4.32 -4.66 -15.19
C SER A 23 -3.02 -5.39 -14.92
N LEU A 24 -2.80 -5.86 -13.69
CA LEU A 24 -1.57 -6.59 -13.35
C LEU A 24 -1.56 -7.93 -14.05
N LEU A 25 -0.53 -8.15 -14.86
CA LEU A 25 -0.31 -9.42 -15.55
C LEU A 25 0.63 -10.34 -14.80
N ASP A 26 1.40 -9.82 -13.84
CA ASP A 26 2.33 -10.60 -13.03
C ASP A 26 1.57 -11.30 -11.91
N PRO A 27 1.46 -12.65 -11.91
CA PRO A 27 0.73 -13.35 -10.85
C PRO A 27 1.27 -13.10 -9.45
N LEU A 28 2.59 -12.90 -9.32
CA LEU A 28 3.19 -12.62 -8.02
C LEU A 28 2.82 -11.23 -7.53
N GLY A 29 2.76 -10.26 -8.44
CA GLY A 29 2.29 -8.93 -8.12
C GLY A 29 0.84 -8.90 -7.69
N LEU A 30 -0.01 -9.64 -8.40
CA LEU A 30 -1.43 -9.75 -8.06
C LEU A 30 -1.64 -10.45 -6.72
N TYR A 31 -0.88 -11.50 -6.45
CA TYR A 31 -0.93 -12.21 -5.18
C TYR A 31 -0.62 -11.28 -4.00
N LEU A 32 0.42 -10.47 -4.13
CA LEU A 32 0.77 -9.48 -3.12
C LEU A 32 -0.31 -8.40 -3.00
N ALA A 33 -0.78 -7.89 -4.14
CA ALA A 33 -1.76 -6.79 -4.16
C ALA A 33 -3.10 -7.18 -3.52
N ASN A 34 -3.45 -8.46 -3.53
CA ASN A 34 -4.69 -8.91 -2.89
C ASN A 34 -4.66 -8.78 -1.36
N ASP A 35 -3.47 -8.65 -0.77
CA ASP A 35 -3.31 -8.45 0.67
C ASP A 35 -3.15 -6.98 1.07
N VAL A 36 -3.36 -6.06 0.16
CA VAL A 36 -3.28 -4.63 0.46
C VAL A 36 -4.48 -4.20 1.31
N LYS A 37 -4.16 -3.47 2.36
CA LYS A 37 -5.15 -2.83 3.22
C LYS A 37 -4.88 -1.33 3.24
N TRP A 38 -5.94 -0.55 3.19
CA TRP A 38 -5.85 0.89 3.26
C TRP A 38 -6.03 1.32 4.71
N ILE A 39 -5.00 1.90 5.29
CA ILE A 39 -4.96 2.23 6.71
C ILE A 39 -4.99 3.74 6.87
N LYS A 40 -5.89 4.23 7.72
CA LYS A 40 -5.90 5.62 8.14
C LYS A 40 -4.93 5.77 9.31
N LEU A 41 -4.06 6.75 9.20
CA LEU A 41 -3.26 7.18 10.33
C LEU A 41 -4.13 8.04 11.27
N ASN A 42 -3.53 8.65 12.25
CA ASN A 42 -4.30 9.43 13.21
C ASN A 42 -4.95 10.67 12.59
N GLU A 43 -5.76 11.37 13.37
CA GLU A 43 -6.51 12.55 12.92
C GLU A 43 -5.63 13.65 12.33
N ASN A 44 -4.38 13.73 12.74
CA ASN A 44 -3.46 14.77 12.28
C ASN A 44 -3.09 14.60 10.81
N TRP A 45 -3.44 13.48 10.20
CA TRP A 45 -3.13 13.21 8.79
C TRP A 45 -4.35 13.39 7.89
N ASN A 46 -5.33 14.15 8.36
CA ASN A 46 -6.48 14.57 7.54
C ASN A 46 -7.19 13.42 6.82
N SER A 47 -7.35 12.30 7.50
CA SER A 47 -8.04 11.13 6.96
C SER A 47 -7.38 10.52 5.72
N LEU A 48 -6.09 10.79 5.49
CA LEU A 48 -5.36 10.12 4.43
C LEU A 48 -5.27 8.62 4.70
N GLU A 49 -5.47 7.84 3.65
CA GLU A 49 -5.34 6.40 3.70
C GLU A 49 -4.06 5.98 3.01
N PHE A 50 -3.34 5.06 3.63
CA PHE A 50 -2.06 4.56 3.13
C PHE A 50 -2.19 3.08 2.81
N PRO A 51 -1.73 2.63 1.63
CA PRO A 51 -1.77 1.21 1.30
C PRO A 51 -0.64 0.46 2.00
N VAL A 52 -1.00 -0.63 2.65
CA VAL A 52 -0.05 -1.48 3.36
C VAL A 52 -0.38 -2.93 3.04
N VAL A 53 0.62 -3.68 2.59
CA VAL A 53 0.47 -5.13 2.44
C VAL A 53 0.61 -5.75 3.83
N MET A 54 -0.37 -6.52 4.24
CA MET A 54 -0.33 -7.23 5.52
C MET A 54 -0.82 -8.65 5.32
N GLY A 55 0.01 -9.62 5.63
CA GLY A 55 -0.37 -11.01 5.49
C GLY A 55 0.56 -11.94 6.25
N GLY A 56 0.07 -13.16 6.47
CA GLY A 56 0.84 -14.17 7.17
C GLY A 56 0.66 -14.16 8.67
N LYS A 57 1.26 -15.15 9.33
CA LYS A 57 1.22 -15.32 10.77
C LYS A 57 2.60 -15.65 11.28
N GLY A 58 2.95 -15.12 12.44
CA GLY A 58 4.23 -15.32 13.07
C GLY A 58 4.82 -14.01 13.55
N PRO A 59 6.11 -13.98 13.86
CA PRO A 59 6.77 -12.74 14.25
C PRO A 59 6.65 -11.69 13.15
N PRO A 60 6.44 -10.41 13.49
CA PRO A 60 6.27 -9.37 12.47
C PRO A 60 7.58 -9.03 11.77
N ILE A 61 7.49 -8.84 10.47
CA ILE A 61 8.58 -8.33 9.64
C ILE A 61 8.08 -7.11 8.90
N LEU A 62 8.82 -6.01 9.00
CA LEU A 62 8.56 -4.78 8.27
C LEU A 62 9.53 -4.70 7.09
N LEU A 63 9.00 -4.63 5.88
CA LEU A 63 9.80 -4.46 4.67
C LEU A 63 9.58 -3.07 4.10
N LEU A 64 10.66 -2.35 3.91
CA LEU A 64 10.62 -0.99 3.36
C LEU A 64 11.24 -0.98 1.97
N HIS A 65 10.48 -0.46 1.00
CA HIS A 65 10.98 -0.38 -0.38
C HIS A 65 11.99 0.75 -0.53
N GLY A 66 12.77 0.67 -1.63
CA GLY A 66 13.74 1.70 -1.95
C GLY A 66 13.11 2.95 -2.55
N PHE A 67 13.97 3.93 -2.81
CA PHE A 67 13.56 5.20 -3.40
C PHE A 67 12.90 4.94 -4.77
N ASP A 68 11.84 5.67 -5.03
CA ASP A 68 11.10 5.61 -6.30
C ASP A 68 10.61 4.19 -6.66
N SER A 69 10.21 3.44 -5.64
CA SER A 69 9.69 2.09 -5.80
C SER A 69 8.33 1.98 -5.12
N SER A 70 7.89 0.76 -4.84
CA SER A 70 6.64 0.48 -4.16
C SER A 70 6.73 -0.87 -3.45
N PHE A 71 5.66 -1.23 -2.73
CA PHE A 71 5.60 -2.55 -2.09
C PHE A 71 5.70 -3.70 -3.11
N LEU A 72 5.42 -3.47 -4.39
CA LEU A 72 5.56 -4.49 -5.42
C LEU A 72 7.00 -4.98 -5.59
N GLU A 73 7.99 -4.22 -5.11
CA GLU A 73 9.38 -4.64 -5.09
C GLU A 73 9.57 -5.99 -4.40
N PHE A 74 8.71 -6.31 -3.42
CA PHE A 74 8.83 -7.52 -2.61
C PHE A 74 7.95 -8.67 -3.10
N ARG A 75 7.34 -8.56 -4.27
CA ARG A 75 6.37 -9.56 -4.74
C ARG A 75 6.93 -10.98 -4.85
N ARG A 76 8.23 -11.09 -5.12
CA ARG A 76 8.86 -12.41 -5.30
C ARG A 76 9.13 -13.14 -4.01
N ILE A 77 9.38 -12.41 -2.92
CA ILE A 77 9.70 -13.03 -1.64
C ILE A 77 8.51 -13.09 -0.69
N TYR A 78 7.45 -12.36 -0.98
CA TYR A 78 6.31 -12.20 -0.09
C TYR A 78 5.65 -13.53 0.28
N GLN A 79 5.37 -14.37 -0.70
CA GLN A 79 4.69 -15.64 -0.47
C GLN A 79 5.48 -16.55 0.47
N SER A 80 6.79 -16.59 0.30
CA SER A 80 7.67 -17.39 1.17
C SER A 80 7.71 -16.85 2.59
N LEU A 81 7.83 -15.56 2.74
CA LEU A 81 7.92 -14.93 4.06
C LEU A 81 6.64 -15.07 4.85
N LYS A 82 5.50 -14.97 4.19
CA LYS A 82 4.21 -14.98 4.85
C LYS A 82 3.86 -16.35 5.46
N ARG A 83 4.62 -17.40 5.13
CA ARG A 83 4.45 -18.73 5.73
C ARG A 83 4.85 -18.75 7.21
N ASN A 84 5.86 -17.97 7.58
CA ASN A 84 6.44 -18.02 8.92
C ASN A 84 6.43 -16.67 9.64
N PHE A 85 6.02 -15.61 8.96
CA PHE A 85 6.05 -14.25 9.51
C PHE A 85 4.75 -13.51 9.20
N GLN A 86 4.42 -12.56 10.05
CA GLN A 86 3.47 -11.53 9.70
C GLN A 86 4.23 -10.46 8.91
N VAL A 87 3.97 -10.40 7.60
CA VAL A 87 4.69 -9.49 6.71
C VAL A 87 3.92 -8.18 6.60
N ILE A 88 4.61 -7.08 6.79
CA ILE A 88 4.03 -5.72 6.72
C ILE A 88 4.87 -4.93 5.75
N ILE A 89 4.26 -4.48 4.65
CA ILE A 89 4.96 -3.74 3.60
C ILE A 89 4.18 -2.47 3.27
N PRO A 90 4.53 -1.31 3.85
CA PRO A 90 3.87 -0.08 3.49
C PRO A 90 4.45 0.52 2.21
N ASP A 91 3.61 1.21 1.44
CA ASP A 91 4.11 2.16 0.45
C ASP A 91 4.41 3.46 1.19
N LEU A 92 5.63 3.95 1.02
CA LEU A 92 6.03 5.17 1.70
C LEU A 92 5.31 6.38 1.12
N LEU A 93 5.10 7.39 1.96
CA LEU A 93 4.42 8.62 1.54
C LEU A 93 5.09 9.21 0.31
N GLY A 94 4.28 9.49 -0.72
CA GLY A 94 4.78 10.04 -1.98
C GLY A 94 5.30 9.01 -2.97
N PHE A 95 5.31 7.71 -2.60
CA PHE A 95 5.79 6.64 -3.48
C PHE A 95 4.71 5.61 -3.72
N GLY A 96 4.86 4.88 -4.84
CA GLY A 96 3.93 3.83 -5.20
C GLY A 96 2.49 4.33 -5.23
N PHE A 97 1.62 3.64 -4.52
CA PHE A 97 0.20 3.98 -4.44
C PHE A 97 -0.16 4.84 -3.24
N SER A 98 0.82 5.23 -2.42
CA SER A 98 0.56 6.11 -1.29
C SER A 98 0.15 7.51 -1.72
N PRO A 99 -0.64 8.21 -0.90
CA PRO A 99 -1.01 9.58 -1.19
C PRO A 99 0.23 10.47 -1.37
N ARG A 100 0.12 11.41 -2.28
CA ARG A 100 1.17 12.40 -2.52
C ARG A 100 0.68 13.72 -2.00
N CYS A 101 1.43 14.26 -1.05
CA CYS A 101 1.10 15.58 -0.54
C CYS A 101 1.38 16.61 -1.61
N ALA A 102 0.40 17.50 -1.85
CA ALA A 102 0.64 18.64 -2.70
C ALA A 102 1.60 19.57 -1.93
N THR A 103 2.82 19.66 -2.41
CA THR A 103 3.77 20.62 -1.86
C THR A 103 3.73 21.87 -2.71
N ASN A 104 3.52 22.95 -2.06
CA ASN A 104 3.53 24.24 -2.74
C ASN A 104 4.86 24.91 -2.56
#